data_f39ada0bbc3cbc511b7704b7c71e0f02
#
_entry.id   f39ada0bbc3cbc511b7704b7c71e0f02
#
_cell.length_a   1.000
_cell.length_b   1.000
_cell.length_c   1.000
_cell.angle_alpha   90.00
_cell.angle_beta   90.00
_cell.angle_gamma   90.00
#
_symmetry.space_group_name_H-M   'P 1'
#
loop_
_entity.id
_entity.type
_entity.pdbx_description
1 polymer ?
#
loop_
_entity_poly.entity_id
_entity_poly.type
_entity_poly.pdbx_seq_one_letter_code
_entity_poly.pdbx_strand_id
1 'polypeptide(L)'
;MKKIIFTAFFVFILSFLSYSQNTTNNAGMQALPDRIRTGNEGFASEEFRRGVQSYNKGAFSEAIVQFEKALSYLPDDNLILDWLGKAYYRIGLEGEALNYWQNAVNNGYGGLLLQNKVEIVRERRVTGEIDDNLLRLSESGSFPGVFNGELVYNGPVSVQPEYNGTMWIAAYNSNEIIMLNQNGKVVDRYSGPINGFDRPFDIIRLNNGKLLVSENAGDRLSLLNEKGRFEKYIGSKGIGLGQMVGPLYLAQDDLE
;
A
#
# COMPACT_ATOMS: atom_id res chain seq x y z
N MET A 1 -30.71 4.74 -7.84
CA MET A 1 -29.41 4.08 -7.78
C MET A 1 -28.34 5.17 -7.75
N LYS A 2 -27.73 5.43 -6.59
CA LYS A 2 -26.66 6.46 -6.47
C LYS A 2 -25.33 5.79 -6.78
N LYS A 3 -24.69 6.23 -7.85
CA LYS A 3 -23.35 5.77 -8.23
C LYS A 3 -22.31 6.37 -7.28
N ILE A 4 -21.50 5.54 -6.69
CA ILE A 4 -20.38 5.94 -5.84
C ILE A 4 -19.17 6.09 -6.75
N ILE A 5 -18.69 7.33 -6.88
CA ILE A 5 -17.42 7.63 -7.57
C ILE A 5 -16.31 7.40 -6.55
N PHE A 6 -15.55 6.32 -6.72
CA PHE A 6 -14.31 6.11 -6.00
C PHE A 6 -13.19 6.90 -6.68
N THR A 7 -12.86 8.06 -6.16
CA THR A 7 -11.65 8.77 -6.53
C THR A 7 -10.55 8.37 -5.54
N ALA A 8 -9.77 7.36 -5.89
CA ALA A 8 -8.59 6.99 -5.14
C ALA A 8 -7.50 8.03 -5.39
N PHE A 9 -7.29 8.96 -4.47
CA PHE A 9 -6.13 9.85 -4.48
C PHE A 9 -4.96 9.12 -3.84
N PHE A 10 -4.05 8.60 -4.67
CA PHE A 10 -2.78 8.04 -4.21
C PHE A 10 -1.76 9.17 -4.08
N VAL A 11 -1.47 9.56 -2.85
CA VAL A 11 -0.30 10.40 -2.56
C VAL A 11 0.89 9.48 -2.36
N PHE A 12 1.75 9.39 -3.37
CA PHE A 12 3.08 8.80 -3.23
C PHE A 12 3.94 9.75 -2.39
N ILE A 13 4.06 9.50 -1.10
CA ILE A 13 5.08 10.15 -0.29
C ILE A 13 6.32 9.29 -0.35
N LEU A 14 7.26 9.67 -1.23
CA LEU A 14 8.67 9.36 -1.04
C LEU A 14 9.11 10.13 0.21
N SER A 15 8.93 9.52 1.37
CA SER A 15 9.49 10.05 2.61
C SER A 15 10.99 9.74 2.62
N PHE A 16 11.79 10.67 2.11
CA PHE A 16 13.09 10.90 2.69
C PHE A 16 12.86 11.14 4.18
N LEU A 17 13.43 10.26 5.00
CA LEU A 17 13.48 10.40 6.45
C LEU A 17 14.19 11.70 6.83
N SER A 18 13.46 12.80 6.90
CA SER A 18 13.81 13.90 7.78
C SER A 18 13.13 13.64 9.12
N TYR A 19 13.86 13.02 10.01
CA TYR A 19 13.51 12.84 11.41
C TYR A 19 13.45 14.23 12.05
N SER A 20 12.28 14.84 12.09
CA SER A 20 12.04 16.02 12.94
C SER A 20 11.66 15.51 14.32
N GLN A 21 12.57 15.69 15.27
CA GLN A 21 12.29 15.47 16.69
C GLN A 21 11.24 16.49 17.16
N ASN A 22 9.98 16.10 17.21
CA ASN A 22 9.01 16.79 18.06
C ASN A 22 9.07 16.17 19.46
N THR A 23 9.80 16.82 20.34
CA THR A 23 9.78 16.55 21.77
C THR A 23 8.44 17.01 22.34
N THR A 24 7.46 16.14 22.41
CA THR A 24 6.29 16.34 23.27
C THR A 24 6.57 15.68 24.62
N ASN A 25 6.48 16.48 25.66
CA ASN A 25 6.72 16.15 27.05
C ASN A 25 5.92 14.91 27.50
N ASN A 26 6.58 13.79 27.69
CA ASN A 26 6.03 12.66 28.43
C ASN A 26 6.17 12.92 29.94
N ALA A 27 5.12 13.52 30.52
CA ALA A 27 5.00 13.62 31.97
C ALA A 27 4.64 12.23 32.54
N GLY A 28 5.66 11.40 32.78
CA GLY A 28 5.48 10.07 33.36
C GLY A 28 6.73 9.20 33.34
N MET A 29 7.72 9.52 32.56
CA MET A 29 9.00 8.82 32.57
C MET A 29 9.91 9.46 33.61
N GLN A 30 10.17 8.78 34.73
CA GLN A 30 11.30 9.10 35.59
C GLN A 30 12.56 9.10 34.71
N ALA A 31 13.29 10.24 34.74
CA ALA A 31 14.47 10.45 33.93
C ALA A 31 15.51 9.33 34.17
N LEU A 32 15.58 8.36 33.26
CA LEU A 32 16.69 7.42 33.20
C LEU A 32 17.97 8.24 32.92
N PRO A 33 19.12 7.89 33.53
CA PRO A 33 20.37 8.55 33.22
C PRO A 33 20.59 8.57 31.69
N ASP A 34 21.02 9.70 31.13
CA ASP A 34 21.15 9.94 29.69
C ASP A 34 21.87 8.81 28.92
N ARG A 35 22.86 8.16 29.56
CA ARG A 35 23.58 7.03 28.94
C ARG A 35 22.73 5.77 28.77
N ILE A 36 21.83 5.47 29.71
CA ILE A 36 20.94 4.29 29.63
C ILE A 36 19.85 4.58 28.58
N ARG A 37 19.34 5.80 28.57
CA ARG A 37 18.34 6.23 27.57
C ARG A 37 18.91 6.15 26.15
N THR A 38 20.10 6.66 25.89
CA THR A 38 20.74 6.59 24.57
C THR A 38 21.03 5.14 24.16
N GLY A 39 21.41 4.28 25.10
CA GLY A 39 21.60 2.85 24.86
C GLY A 39 20.30 2.16 24.46
N ASN A 40 19.21 2.41 25.18
CA ASN A 40 17.91 1.83 24.89
C ASN A 40 17.35 2.30 23.54
N GLU A 41 17.50 3.58 23.20
CA GLU A 41 17.13 4.13 21.89
C GLU A 41 17.89 3.43 20.75
N GLY A 42 19.19 3.16 20.92
CA GLY A 42 19.99 2.43 19.94
C GLY A 42 19.53 0.99 19.74
N PHE A 43 19.29 0.27 20.84
CA PHE A 43 18.79 -1.11 20.77
C PHE A 43 17.37 -1.17 20.19
N ALA A 44 16.47 -0.29 20.60
CA ALA A 44 15.12 -0.21 20.06
C ALA A 44 15.15 0.07 18.54
N SER A 45 15.96 1.01 18.10
CA SER A 45 16.10 1.38 16.68
C SER A 45 16.59 0.20 15.84
N GLU A 46 17.56 -0.57 16.32
CA GLU A 46 18.08 -1.73 15.59
C GLU A 46 17.02 -2.85 15.49
N GLU A 47 16.33 -3.18 16.60
CA GLU A 47 15.27 -4.19 16.57
C GLU A 47 14.06 -3.72 15.74
N PHE A 48 13.71 -2.45 15.82
CA PHE A 48 12.67 -1.86 14.97
C PHE A 48 13.04 -1.98 13.47
N ARG A 49 14.26 -1.64 13.09
CA ARG A 49 14.76 -1.78 11.72
C ARG A 49 14.66 -3.22 11.22
N ARG A 50 15.03 -4.20 12.06
CA ARG A 50 14.89 -5.64 11.75
C ARG A 50 13.42 -6.01 11.58
N GLY A 51 12.55 -5.52 12.46
CA GLY A 51 11.11 -5.73 12.37
C GLY A 51 10.53 -5.22 11.05
N VAL A 52 10.92 -4.00 10.63
CA VAL A 52 10.51 -3.43 9.34
C VAL A 52 11.01 -4.28 8.17
N GLN A 53 12.24 -4.79 8.23
CA GLN A 53 12.77 -5.68 7.20
C GLN A 53 11.99 -6.99 7.11
N SER A 54 11.68 -7.63 8.25
CA SER A 54 10.87 -8.86 8.29
C SER A 54 9.44 -8.61 7.82
N TYR A 55 8.83 -7.48 8.21
CA TYR A 55 7.51 -7.07 7.74
C TYR A 55 7.47 -6.91 6.21
N ASN A 56 8.46 -6.22 5.65
CA ASN A 56 8.56 -5.99 4.20
C ASN A 56 8.83 -7.29 3.40
N LYS A 57 9.43 -8.29 4.05
CA LYS A 57 9.57 -9.65 3.47
C LYS A 57 8.29 -10.50 3.59
N GLY A 58 7.24 -9.99 4.24
CA GLY A 58 6.03 -10.74 4.54
C GLY A 58 6.15 -11.72 5.73
N ALA A 59 7.27 -11.70 6.45
CA ALA A 59 7.51 -12.50 7.65
C ALA A 59 6.92 -11.81 8.89
N PHE A 60 5.58 -11.66 8.93
CA PHE A 60 4.90 -10.83 9.93
C PHE A 60 5.07 -11.33 11.36
N SER A 61 5.07 -12.65 11.59
CA SER A 61 5.30 -13.21 12.91
C SER A 61 6.71 -12.91 13.44
N GLU A 62 7.71 -12.94 12.57
CA GLU A 62 9.07 -12.53 12.91
C GLU A 62 9.15 -11.02 13.17
N ALA A 63 8.47 -10.22 12.36
CA ALA A 63 8.38 -8.77 12.55
C ALA A 63 7.78 -8.42 13.93
N ILE A 64 6.73 -9.13 14.37
CA ILE A 64 6.12 -8.95 15.69
C ILE A 64 7.17 -9.15 16.79
N VAL A 65 7.92 -10.23 16.76
CA VAL A 65 8.95 -10.53 17.78
C VAL A 65 9.98 -9.40 17.84
N GLN A 66 10.42 -8.88 16.70
CA GLN A 66 11.39 -7.78 16.66
C GLN A 66 10.79 -6.47 17.17
N PHE A 67 9.55 -6.16 16.80
CA PHE A 67 8.86 -4.96 17.29
C PHE A 67 8.56 -5.03 18.78
N GLU A 68 8.14 -6.19 19.33
CA GLU A 68 7.96 -6.38 20.77
C GLU A 68 9.27 -6.19 21.53
N LYS A 69 10.38 -6.70 20.98
CA LYS A 69 11.69 -6.47 21.55
C LYS A 69 12.09 -4.99 21.49
N ALA A 70 11.81 -4.29 20.39
CA ALA A 70 12.01 -2.85 20.31
C ALA A 70 11.18 -2.10 21.37
N LEU A 71 9.90 -2.48 21.54
CA LEU A 71 9.00 -1.90 22.54
C LEU A 71 9.48 -2.14 23.96
N SER A 72 10.16 -3.28 24.23
CA SER A 72 10.72 -3.55 25.56
C SER A 72 11.83 -2.55 25.96
N TYR A 73 12.52 -1.98 24.98
CA TYR A 73 13.54 -0.94 25.22
C TYR A 73 12.94 0.46 25.29
N LEU A 74 11.89 0.72 24.51
CA LEU A 74 11.15 1.99 24.49
C LEU A 74 9.65 1.72 24.67
N PRO A 75 9.20 1.47 25.92
CA PRO A 75 7.80 1.33 26.22
C PRO A 75 7.02 2.56 25.77
N ASP A 76 5.84 2.37 25.18
CA ASP A 76 4.93 3.43 24.70
C ASP A 76 5.44 4.24 23.49
N ASP A 77 6.49 3.77 22.79
CA ASP A 77 6.85 4.38 21.51
C ASP A 77 5.76 4.17 20.47
N ASN A 78 5.15 5.27 20.06
CA ASN A 78 3.97 5.25 19.20
C ASN A 78 4.23 4.69 17.80
N LEU A 79 5.43 4.85 17.27
CA LEU A 79 5.80 4.30 15.98
C LEU A 79 5.88 2.77 16.07
N ILE A 80 6.48 2.25 17.13
CA ILE A 80 6.56 0.80 17.37
C ILE A 80 5.16 0.22 17.59
N LEU A 81 4.31 0.90 18.38
CA LEU A 81 2.91 0.50 18.58
C LEU A 81 2.14 0.41 17.27
N ASP A 82 2.27 1.39 16.38
CA ASP A 82 1.61 1.38 15.07
C ASP A 82 2.08 0.20 14.20
N TRP A 83 3.39 -0.07 14.17
CA TRP A 83 3.93 -1.19 13.39
C TRP A 83 3.56 -2.56 13.98
N LEU A 84 3.47 -2.68 15.30
CA LEU A 84 2.91 -3.86 15.95
C LEU A 84 1.46 -4.08 15.54
N GLY A 85 0.65 -3.04 15.61
CA GLY A 85 -0.73 -3.10 15.13
C GLY A 85 -0.83 -3.54 13.67
N LYS A 86 0.02 -3.01 12.79
CA LYS A 86 0.10 -3.42 11.38
C LYS A 86 0.48 -4.89 11.23
N ALA A 87 1.47 -5.36 11.97
CA ALA A 87 1.96 -6.74 11.88
C ALA A 87 0.91 -7.75 12.41
N TYR A 88 0.28 -7.47 13.53
CA TYR A 88 -0.80 -8.29 14.09
C TYR A 88 -2.03 -8.33 13.17
N TYR A 89 -2.38 -7.19 12.55
CA TYR A 89 -3.47 -7.13 11.58
C TYR A 89 -3.19 -8.02 10.36
N ARG A 90 -1.95 -8.06 9.87
CA ARG A 90 -1.53 -8.88 8.72
C ARG A 90 -1.61 -10.37 8.96
N ILE A 91 -1.47 -10.83 10.19
CA ILE A 91 -1.64 -12.25 10.56
C ILE A 91 -3.06 -12.59 11.01
N GLY A 92 -4.00 -11.62 10.95
CA GLY A 92 -5.41 -11.81 11.28
C GLY A 92 -5.74 -11.68 12.78
N LEU A 93 -4.79 -11.32 13.63
CA LEU A 93 -5.01 -11.08 15.05
C LEU A 93 -5.49 -9.63 15.30
N GLU A 94 -6.68 -9.32 14.75
CA GLU A 94 -7.26 -7.97 14.77
C GLU A 94 -7.49 -7.41 16.18
N GLY A 95 -7.74 -8.27 17.17
CA GLY A 95 -7.89 -7.86 18.57
C GLY A 95 -6.61 -7.23 19.12
N GLU A 96 -5.48 -7.89 18.91
CA GLU A 96 -4.17 -7.39 19.31
C GLU A 96 -3.81 -6.13 18.52
N ALA A 97 -4.07 -6.13 17.21
CA ALA A 97 -3.85 -4.94 16.38
C ALA A 97 -4.61 -3.71 16.93
N LEU A 98 -5.89 -3.88 17.29
CA LEU A 98 -6.70 -2.82 17.88
C LEU A 98 -6.13 -2.32 19.20
N ASN A 99 -5.62 -3.21 20.07
CA ASN A 99 -5.01 -2.82 21.34
C ASN A 99 -3.81 -1.90 21.13
N TYR A 100 -2.90 -2.28 20.24
CA TYR A 100 -1.71 -1.46 19.94
C TYR A 100 -2.07 -0.14 19.28
N TRP A 101 -2.94 -0.14 18.27
CA TRP A 101 -3.38 1.10 17.61
C TRP A 101 -4.16 2.01 18.52
N GLN A 102 -5.02 1.46 19.42
CA GLN A 102 -5.74 2.27 20.40
C GLN A 102 -4.78 2.97 21.36
N ASN A 103 -3.72 2.29 21.79
CA ASN A 103 -2.70 2.89 22.65
C ASN A 103 -1.99 4.05 21.90
N ALA A 104 -1.60 3.85 20.64
CA ALA A 104 -1.01 4.90 19.83
C ALA A 104 -1.96 6.10 19.66
N VAL A 105 -3.25 5.86 19.38
CA VAL A 105 -4.27 6.91 19.27
C VAL A 105 -4.45 7.65 20.60
N ASN A 106 -4.51 6.94 21.71
CA ASN A 106 -4.63 7.55 23.06
C ASN A 106 -3.44 8.47 23.38
N ASN A 107 -2.27 8.15 22.84
CA ASN A 107 -1.07 8.97 22.93
C ASN A 107 -1.06 10.14 21.91
N GLY A 108 -2.13 10.31 21.12
CA GLY A 108 -2.24 11.37 20.10
C GLY A 108 -1.52 11.09 18.79
N TYR A 109 -1.11 9.85 18.54
CA TYR A 109 -0.38 9.44 17.33
C TYR A 109 -1.33 9.02 16.19
N GLY A 110 -0.86 9.20 14.95
CA GLY A 110 -1.50 8.68 13.73
C GLY A 110 -2.66 9.52 13.20
N GLY A 111 -3.12 10.51 13.97
CA GLY A 111 -4.16 11.44 13.53
C GLY A 111 -5.45 10.75 13.10
N LEU A 112 -6.21 11.43 12.23
CA LEU A 112 -7.52 10.96 11.76
C LEU A 112 -7.46 9.62 11.02
N LEU A 113 -6.39 9.35 10.28
CA LEU A 113 -6.27 8.10 9.50
C LEU A 113 -6.18 6.86 10.38
N LEU A 114 -5.41 6.93 11.47
CA LEU A 114 -5.31 5.82 12.42
C LEU A 114 -6.58 5.69 13.27
N GLN A 115 -7.20 6.80 13.66
CA GLN A 115 -8.50 6.80 14.35
C GLN A 115 -9.57 6.12 13.49
N ASN A 116 -9.72 6.53 12.24
CA ASN A 116 -10.65 5.90 11.29
C ASN A 116 -10.38 4.38 11.14
N LYS A 117 -9.12 3.98 11.06
CA LYS A 117 -8.73 2.57 10.96
C LYS A 117 -9.20 1.77 12.18
N VAL A 118 -8.97 2.30 13.38
CA VAL A 118 -9.42 1.66 14.63
C VAL A 118 -10.95 1.53 14.66
N GLU A 119 -11.67 2.58 14.27
CA GLU A 119 -13.13 2.56 14.22
C GLU A 119 -13.67 1.56 13.22
N ILE A 120 -13.18 1.58 11.97
CA ILE A 120 -13.60 0.66 10.89
C ILE A 120 -13.37 -0.80 11.31
N VAL A 121 -12.19 -1.12 11.83
CA VAL A 121 -11.89 -2.51 12.25
C VAL A 121 -12.76 -2.93 13.43
N ARG A 122 -13.01 -2.02 14.38
CA ARG A 122 -13.88 -2.29 15.54
C ARG A 122 -15.33 -2.52 15.10
N GLU A 123 -15.90 -1.67 14.27
CA GLU A 123 -17.26 -1.80 13.75
C GLU A 123 -17.42 -3.13 13.02
N ARG A 124 -16.54 -3.44 12.07
CA ARG A 124 -16.60 -4.70 11.33
C ARG A 124 -16.57 -5.93 12.25
N ARG A 125 -15.82 -5.89 13.34
CA ARG A 125 -15.77 -7.00 14.32
C ARG A 125 -17.03 -7.13 15.17
N VAL A 126 -17.72 -6.03 15.45
CA VAL A 126 -18.91 -6.02 16.30
C VAL A 126 -20.17 -6.27 15.49
N THR A 127 -20.34 -5.58 14.38
CA THR A 127 -21.56 -5.63 13.57
C THR A 127 -21.45 -6.53 12.35
N GLY A 128 -20.24 -6.87 11.91
CA GLY A 128 -19.96 -7.53 10.63
C GLY A 128 -20.12 -6.60 9.42
N GLU A 129 -20.56 -5.37 9.63
CA GLU A 129 -20.83 -4.37 8.60
C GLU A 129 -20.07 -3.09 8.92
N ILE A 130 -19.88 -2.25 7.90
CA ILE A 130 -19.27 -0.92 8.03
C ILE A 130 -20.37 0.10 7.70
N ASP A 131 -20.45 1.18 8.47
CA ASP A 131 -21.40 2.27 8.16
C ASP A 131 -20.96 3.01 6.89
N ASP A 132 -21.65 2.71 5.78
CA ASP A 132 -21.40 3.30 4.46
C ASP A 132 -21.87 4.77 4.36
N ASN A 133 -22.57 5.31 5.37
CA ASN A 133 -23.02 6.70 5.36
C ASN A 133 -21.89 7.69 5.68
N LEU A 134 -20.79 7.21 6.25
CA LEU A 134 -19.64 8.02 6.59
C LEU A 134 -18.47 7.71 5.65
N LEU A 135 -18.02 8.69 4.87
CA LEU A 135 -16.79 8.58 4.10
C LEU A 135 -15.60 8.65 5.05
N ARG A 136 -14.99 7.51 5.33
CA ARG A 136 -13.79 7.38 6.15
C ARG A 136 -12.65 6.80 5.32
N LEU A 137 -11.49 7.42 5.41
CA LEU A 137 -10.27 6.92 4.78
C LEU A 137 -9.33 6.37 5.85
N SER A 138 -8.74 5.22 5.58
CA SER A 138 -7.70 4.64 6.42
C SER A 138 -6.64 3.97 5.55
N GLU A 139 -5.42 3.83 6.09
CA GLU A 139 -4.39 3.02 5.46
C GLU A 139 -4.79 1.54 5.52
N SER A 140 -4.95 0.88 4.37
CA SER A 140 -5.25 -0.56 4.30
C SER A 140 -4.00 -1.43 4.31
N GLY A 141 -2.87 -0.91 3.86
CA GLY A 141 -1.59 -1.61 3.84
C GLY A 141 -0.53 -0.85 3.06
N SER A 142 0.71 -1.32 3.19
CA SER A 142 1.86 -0.87 2.41
C SER A 142 2.41 -2.07 1.66
N PHE A 143 2.65 -1.91 0.37
CA PHE A 143 3.16 -2.95 -0.52
C PHE A 143 4.53 -2.52 -1.04
N PRO A 144 5.62 -2.79 -0.30
CA PRO A 144 6.96 -2.52 -0.80
C PRO A 144 7.20 -3.38 -2.04
N GLY A 145 7.89 -2.86 -3.03
CA GLY A 145 8.21 -3.60 -4.26
C GLY A 145 9.17 -4.79 -4.06
N VAL A 146 9.30 -5.28 -2.83
CA VAL A 146 10.18 -6.39 -2.45
C VAL A 146 9.39 -7.41 -1.65
N PHE A 147 9.49 -8.69 -2.02
CA PHE A 147 8.90 -9.81 -1.29
C PHE A 147 9.93 -10.93 -1.15
N ASN A 148 10.15 -11.44 0.07
CA ASN A 148 11.20 -12.41 0.41
C ASN A 148 12.62 -11.99 -0.04
N GLY A 149 12.89 -10.68 -0.07
CA GLY A 149 14.19 -10.15 -0.51
C GLY A 149 14.36 -10.01 -2.02
N GLU A 150 13.37 -10.42 -2.80
CA GLU A 150 13.36 -10.27 -4.26
C GLU A 150 12.55 -9.05 -4.69
N LEU A 151 13.01 -8.37 -5.73
CA LEU A 151 12.28 -7.27 -6.34
C LEU A 151 11.05 -7.82 -7.05
N VAL A 152 9.87 -7.42 -6.60
CA VAL A 152 8.59 -7.87 -7.15
C VAL A 152 8.21 -7.07 -8.37
N TYR A 153 8.41 -5.75 -8.33
CA TYR A 153 8.14 -4.83 -9.42
C TYR A 153 9.06 -3.61 -9.32
N ASN A 154 9.32 -2.97 -10.45
CA ASN A 154 10.14 -1.78 -10.52
C ASN A 154 9.38 -0.63 -11.17
N GLY A 155 9.37 0.54 -10.49
CA GLY A 155 8.68 1.73 -10.96
C GLY A 155 7.17 1.54 -11.13
N PRO A 156 6.41 1.19 -10.07
CA PRO A 156 4.96 1.13 -10.15
C PRO A 156 4.42 2.56 -10.38
N VAL A 157 3.57 2.75 -11.36
CA VAL A 157 3.03 4.06 -11.75
C VAL A 157 1.51 4.13 -11.69
N SER A 158 0.84 2.99 -11.78
CA SER A 158 -0.61 2.90 -11.68
C SER A 158 -1.03 1.63 -10.95
N VAL A 159 -2.19 1.72 -10.27
CA VAL A 159 -2.85 0.60 -9.61
C VAL A 159 -4.33 0.59 -9.93
N GLN A 160 -4.84 -0.55 -10.37
CA GLN A 160 -6.26 -0.81 -10.57
C GLN A 160 -6.73 -1.84 -9.54
N PRO A 161 -7.49 -1.44 -8.51
CA PRO A 161 -8.03 -2.37 -7.52
C PRO A 161 -9.22 -3.14 -8.08
N GLU A 162 -9.40 -4.37 -7.60
CA GLU A 162 -10.51 -5.25 -7.91
C GLU A 162 -11.39 -5.47 -6.68
N TYR A 163 -12.66 -5.78 -6.89
CA TYR A 163 -13.62 -6.02 -5.80
C TYR A 163 -13.26 -7.20 -4.90
N ASN A 164 -12.50 -8.17 -5.41
CA ASN A 164 -12.04 -9.34 -4.66
C ASN A 164 -10.79 -9.07 -3.80
N GLY A 165 -10.34 -7.82 -3.74
CA GLY A 165 -9.13 -7.41 -2.99
C GLY A 165 -7.81 -7.66 -3.71
N THR A 166 -7.81 -8.18 -4.94
CA THR A 166 -6.61 -8.19 -5.78
C THR A 166 -6.40 -6.82 -6.42
N MET A 167 -5.22 -6.55 -6.94
CA MET A 167 -4.92 -5.31 -7.63
C MET A 167 -3.96 -5.53 -8.80
N TRP A 168 -4.19 -4.82 -9.87
CA TRP A 168 -3.30 -4.75 -11.01
C TRP A 168 -2.33 -3.59 -10.82
N ILE A 169 -1.06 -3.82 -11.11
CA ILE A 169 0.01 -2.83 -11.01
C ILE A 169 0.65 -2.65 -12.38
N ALA A 170 0.70 -1.43 -12.88
CA ALA A 170 1.52 -1.09 -14.04
C ALA A 170 2.95 -0.82 -13.56
N ALA A 171 3.88 -1.71 -13.89
CA ALA A 171 5.28 -1.63 -13.49
C ALA A 171 6.13 -1.10 -14.67
N TYR A 172 6.23 0.22 -14.74
CA TYR A 172 6.82 0.98 -15.84
C TYR A 172 8.24 0.54 -16.21
N ASN A 173 9.13 0.38 -15.21
CA ASN A 173 10.52 0.02 -15.46
C ASN A 173 10.71 -1.50 -15.68
N SER A 174 9.76 -2.32 -15.28
CA SER A 174 9.79 -3.77 -15.51
C SER A 174 9.13 -4.17 -16.83
N ASN A 175 8.43 -3.25 -17.51
CA ASN A 175 7.63 -3.54 -18.72
C ASN A 175 6.59 -4.66 -18.50
N GLU A 176 5.98 -4.69 -17.31
CA GLU A 176 5.04 -5.73 -16.91
C GLU A 176 3.78 -5.14 -16.29
N ILE A 177 2.69 -5.86 -16.41
CA ILE A 177 1.52 -5.72 -15.55
C ILE A 177 1.56 -6.87 -14.54
N ILE A 178 1.39 -6.56 -13.27
CA ILE A 178 1.50 -7.53 -12.18
C ILE A 178 0.19 -7.55 -11.41
N MET A 179 -0.30 -8.74 -11.07
CA MET A 179 -1.43 -8.88 -10.17
C MET A 179 -0.93 -9.25 -8.77
N LEU A 180 -1.32 -8.44 -7.79
CA LEU A 180 -1.09 -8.71 -6.37
C LEU A 180 -2.39 -9.12 -5.69
N ASN A 181 -2.29 -9.97 -4.68
CA ASN A 181 -3.39 -10.18 -3.75
C ASN A 181 -3.44 -9.08 -2.68
N GLN A 182 -4.45 -9.11 -1.82
CA GLN A 182 -4.64 -8.17 -0.71
C GLN A 182 -3.48 -8.14 0.30
N ASN A 183 -2.59 -9.14 0.28
CA ASN A 183 -1.39 -9.23 1.11
C ASN A 183 -0.12 -8.76 0.41
N GLY A 184 -0.22 -8.23 -0.81
CA GLY A 184 0.92 -7.78 -1.61
C GLY A 184 1.74 -8.90 -2.23
N LYS A 185 1.26 -10.16 -2.16
CA LYS A 185 1.92 -11.29 -2.83
C LYS A 185 1.53 -11.31 -4.31
N VAL A 186 2.50 -11.57 -5.18
CA VAL A 186 2.26 -11.75 -6.61
C VAL A 186 1.36 -12.96 -6.83
N VAL A 187 0.26 -12.74 -7.52
CA VAL A 187 -0.67 -13.78 -7.99
C VAL A 187 -0.29 -14.19 -9.41
N ASP A 188 0.00 -13.20 -10.26
CA ASP A 188 0.35 -13.43 -11.65
C ASP A 188 1.16 -12.29 -12.23
N ARG A 189 1.85 -12.54 -13.37
CA ARG A 189 2.63 -11.58 -14.14
C ARG A 189 2.23 -11.66 -15.59
N TYR A 190 2.04 -10.50 -16.20
CA TYR A 190 1.62 -10.35 -17.58
C TYR A 190 2.67 -9.55 -18.32
N SER A 191 3.38 -10.18 -19.22
CA SER A 191 4.35 -9.53 -20.10
C SER A 191 3.73 -8.92 -21.36
N GLY A 192 2.41 -9.06 -21.52
CA GLY A 192 1.68 -8.46 -22.63
C GLY A 192 1.77 -9.24 -23.95
N PRO A 193 1.83 -8.52 -25.08
CA PRO A 193 1.98 -9.11 -26.40
C PRO A 193 3.34 -9.79 -26.58
N ILE A 194 3.55 -10.48 -27.69
CA ILE A 194 4.79 -11.24 -27.98
C ILE A 194 6.07 -10.42 -27.78
N ASN A 195 6.04 -9.13 -28.07
CA ASN A 195 7.18 -8.22 -27.89
C ASN A 195 7.21 -7.53 -26.51
N GLY A 196 6.34 -7.91 -25.61
CA GLY A 196 6.17 -7.28 -24.29
C GLY A 196 5.40 -5.96 -24.35
N PHE A 197 5.13 -5.42 -23.17
CA PHE A 197 4.69 -4.03 -23.03
C PHE A 197 5.89 -3.09 -23.21
N ASP A 198 5.64 -1.89 -23.67
CA ASP A 198 6.66 -0.86 -23.80
C ASP A 198 6.35 0.32 -22.85
N ARG A 199 6.88 0.21 -21.65
CA ARG A 199 6.67 1.13 -20.52
C ARG A 199 5.18 1.37 -20.24
N PRO A 200 4.48 0.37 -19.69
CA PRO A 200 3.09 0.50 -19.29
C PRO A 200 2.97 1.58 -18.22
N PHE A 201 2.12 2.58 -18.45
CA PHE A 201 2.01 3.73 -17.58
C PHE A 201 0.73 3.70 -16.76
N ASP A 202 -0.40 3.39 -17.37
CA ASP A 202 -1.68 3.31 -16.68
C ASP A 202 -2.44 2.05 -17.05
N ILE A 203 -3.29 1.59 -16.15
CA ILE A 203 -4.17 0.45 -16.35
C ILE A 203 -5.54 0.75 -15.75
N ILE A 204 -6.58 0.59 -16.54
CA ILE A 204 -7.96 0.71 -16.08
C ILE A 204 -8.79 -0.51 -16.47
N ARG A 205 -9.81 -0.83 -15.67
CA ARG A 205 -10.84 -1.78 -16.04
C ARG A 205 -12.00 -1.06 -16.71
N LEU A 206 -12.32 -1.48 -17.93
CA LEU A 206 -13.43 -0.95 -18.70
C LEU A 206 -14.76 -1.52 -18.18
N ASN A 207 -15.87 -0.83 -18.49
CA ASN A 207 -17.23 -1.26 -18.13
C ASN A 207 -17.60 -2.65 -18.65
N ASN A 208 -17.01 -3.08 -19.76
CA ASN A 208 -17.19 -4.42 -20.34
C ASN A 208 -16.30 -5.50 -19.71
N GLY A 209 -15.60 -5.19 -18.63
CA GLY A 209 -14.72 -6.11 -17.89
C GLY A 209 -13.32 -6.28 -18.47
N LYS A 210 -13.02 -5.73 -19.65
CA LYS A 210 -11.67 -5.75 -20.22
C LYS A 210 -10.73 -4.77 -19.53
N LEU A 211 -9.43 -4.96 -19.72
CA LEU A 211 -8.41 -4.04 -19.22
C LEU A 211 -7.82 -3.24 -20.39
N LEU A 212 -7.60 -1.97 -20.14
CA LEU A 212 -6.91 -1.09 -21.08
C LEU A 212 -5.62 -0.60 -20.42
N VAL A 213 -4.50 -0.70 -21.14
CA VAL A 213 -3.17 -0.31 -20.68
C VAL A 213 -2.62 0.73 -21.63
N SER A 214 -2.14 1.86 -21.10
CA SER A 214 -1.37 2.82 -21.89
C SER A 214 0.10 2.41 -21.90
N GLU A 215 0.70 2.38 -23.10
CA GLU A 215 2.13 2.11 -23.29
C GLU A 215 2.83 3.40 -23.69
N ASN A 216 3.46 4.04 -22.71
CA ASN A 216 4.05 5.37 -22.89
C ASN A 216 5.12 5.41 -23.99
N ALA A 217 6.08 4.48 -23.99
CA ALA A 217 7.12 4.42 -25.01
C ALA A 217 6.65 3.71 -26.30
N GLY A 218 5.57 2.92 -26.19
CA GLY A 218 4.95 2.26 -27.35
C GLY A 218 4.06 3.16 -28.19
N ASP A 219 3.75 4.38 -27.74
CA ASP A 219 2.86 5.33 -28.43
C ASP A 219 1.51 4.70 -28.83
N ARG A 220 0.95 3.86 -27.94
CA ARG A 220 -0.26 3.06 -28.19
C ARG A 220 -0.94 2.64 -26.90
N LEU A 221 -2.14 2.05 -27.04
CA LEU A 221 -2.81 1.34 -25.95
C LEU A 221 -2.83 -0.15 -26.24
N SER A 222 -2.78 -0.97 -25.21
CA SER A 222 -3.00 -2.40 -25.25
C SER A 222 -4.35 -2.76 -24.63
N LEU A 223 -5.22 -3.40 -25.41
CA LEU A 223 -6.46 -3.99 -24.90
C LEU A 223 -6.21 -5.42 -24.49
N LEU A 224 -6.56 -5.73 -23.22
CA LEU A 224 -6.48 -7.07 -22.66
C LEU A 224 -7.89 -7.57 -22.36
N ASN A 225 -8.11 -8.87 -22.41
CA ASN A 225 -9.36 -9.46 -21.92
C ASN A 225 -9.47 -9.38 -20.38
N GLU A 226 -10.59 -9.81 -19.82
CA GLU A 226 -10.87 -9.80 -18.37
C GLU A 226 -9.81 -10.52 -17.52
N LYS A 227 -9.08 -11.48 -18.14
CA LYS A 227 -8.03 -12.29 -17.52
C LYS A 227 -6.61 -11.75 -17.74
N GLY A 228 -6.48 -10.53 -18.30
CA GLY A 228 -5.18 -9.91 -18.57
C GLY A 228 -4.45 -10.42 -19.82
N ARG A 229 -5.09 -11.22 -20.68
CA ARG A 229 -4.47 -11.67 -21.94
C ARG A 229 -4.63 -10.63 -23.03
N PHE A 230 -3.55 -10.35 -23.73
CA PHE A 230 -3.53 -9.39 -24.85
C PHE A 230 -4.51 -9.78 -25.95
N GLU A 231 -5.28 -8.81 -26.43
CA GLU A 231 -6.20 -8.97 -27.57
C GLU A 231 -5.72 -8.18 -28.79
N LYS A 232 -5.47 -6.87 -28.63
CA LYS A 232 -5.05 -6.00 -29.73
C LYS A 232 -4.43 -4.70 -29.24
N TYR A 233 -3.73 -4.03 -30.13
CA TYR A 233 -3.35 -2.63 -29.96
C TYR A 233 -4.46 -1.68 -30.40
N ILE A 234 -4.49 -0.51 -29.79
CA ILE A 234 -5.34 0.63 -30.18
C ILE A 234 -4.42 1.83 -30.34
N GLY A 235 -4.55 2.50 -31.48
CA GLY A 235 -3.71 3.65 -31.85
C GLY A 235 -2.33 3.26 -32.34
N SER A 236 -1.57 4.27 -32.71
CA SER A 236 -0.19 4.17 -33.17
C SER A 236 0.51 5.52 -33.01
N LYS A 237 1.82 5.53 -33.12
CA LYS A 237 2.61 6.75 -33.06
C LYS A 237 2.19 7.81 -34.09
N GLY A 238 1.95 9.04 -33.63
CA GLY A 238 1.68 10.18 -34.50
C GLY A 238 0.72 11.20 -33.90
N ILE A 239 0.33 12.18 -34.73
CA ILE A 239 -0.54 13.30 -34.34
C ILE A 239 -1.86 13.33 -35.13
N GLY A 240 -2.12 12.32 -35.97
CA GLY A 240 -3.35 12.18 -36.73
C GLY A 240 -4.47 11.52 -35.91
N LEU A 241 -5.64 11.36 -36.55
CA LEU A 241 -6.78 10.68 -35.92
C LEU A 241 -6.43 9.23 -35.57
N GLY A 242 -6.69 8.84 -34.34
CA GLY A 242 -6.34 7.52 -33.81
C GLY A 242 -4.85 7.31 -33.56
N GLN A 243 -4.04 8.36 -33.66
CA GLN A 243 -2.63 8.34 -33.32
C GLN A 243 -2.38 9.04 -31.97
N MET A 244 -1.29 8.69 -31.32
CA MET A 244 -0.90 9.27 -30.03
C MET A 244 0.62 9.29 -29.85
N VAL A 245 1.09 10.12 -28.94
CA VAL A 245 2.50 10.20 -28.54
C VAL A 245 2.57 10.19 -27.03
N GLY A 246 3.26 9.21 -26.46
CA GLY A 246 3.48 9.07 -25.03
C GLY A 246 2.19 9.06 -24.19
N PRO A 247 1.19 8.20 -24.47
CA PRO A 247 -0.04 8.18 -23.69
C PRO A 247 0.28 7.90 -22.22
N LEU A 248 -0.37 8.62 -21.32
CA LEU A 248 -0.16 8.54 -19.89
C LEU A 248 -1.42 7.96 -19.22
N TYR A 249 -2.30 8.84 -18.73
CA TYR A 249 -3.47 8.47 -17.96
C TYR A 249 -4.66 8.09 -18.82
N LEU A 250 -5.43 7.14 -18.31
CA LEU A 250 -6.64 6.62 -18.95
C LEU A 250 -7.86 6.97 -18.09
N ALA A 251 -8.97 7.24 -18.74
CA ALA A 251 -10.26 7.38 -18.09
C ALA A 251 -11.35 6.84 -19.02
N GLN A 252 -12.38 6.23 -18.44
CA GLN A 252 -13.60 5.86 -19.13
C GLN A 252 -14.75 6.65 -18.53
N ASP A 253 -15.61 7.20 -19.39
CA ASP A 253 -16.85 7.81 -18.96
C ASP A 253 -17.97 6.76 -18.78
N ASP A 254 -19.13 7.21 -18.31
CA ASP A 254 -20.29 6.34 -18.04
C ASP A 254 -21.15 6.07 -19.29
N LEU A 255 -20.76 6.55 -20.46
CA LEU A 255 -21.61 6.54 -21.67
C LEU A 255 -21.32 5.36 -22.60
N GLU A 256 -20.23 4.59 -22.37
CA GLU A 256 -19.87 3.40 -23.16
C GLU A 256 -19.72 2.12 -22.32
#